data_23cceb43a57af1f00edae0c40c459457
#
_entry.id   23cceb43a57af1f00edae0c40c459457
#
_cell.length_a   1.000
_cell.length_b   1.000
_cell.length_c   1.000
_cell.angle_alpha   90.00
_cell.angle_beta   90.00
_cell.angle_gamma   90.00
#
_symmetry.space_group_name_H-M   'P 1'
#
loop_
_entity.id
_entity.type
_entity.pdbx_description
1 polymer ?
#
loop_
_entity_poly.entity_id
_entity_poly.type
_entity_poly.pdbx_seq_one_letter_code
_entity_poly.pdbx_strand_id
1 'polypeptide(L)'
;MQETTNKASTPVKKQQTKAIVIANPTSGSYTLHEHQIKHIIAKLQQQGWQVELKLTQSSGDACRLASEAAQQHIDVVIATGGDGTIHEVIQGLAGSETALGVLPSGTVNVWAREVGIPLDLNGASNVLLNGQTRRIDLGKIDDQYFLLMVGIGIDGEITQAVEKQSMKRLKFFSYLLMAAWWGARYPAFRGTINLGDREIKVNALQVIFGNTQLYGGAIKYTWQAKCDDGLLDLCVVRRQSVLRRAAMIIDFLLRRPKRHQWVRYETGETIKITTHKPVAIQVDGEPLGHTSTSEAEPTLLSVGPQALKVIVPVTAPEDLFSRQPL
;
A
#
# COMPACT_ATOMS: atom_id res chain seq x y z
N MET A 1 -7.46 -65.05 -19.86
CA MET A 1 -7.82 -64.48 -18.55
C MET A 1 -6.70 -63.53 -18.14
N GLN A 2 -6.86 -62.25 -18.35
CA GLN A 2 -5.95 -61.21 -17.87
C GLN A 2 -6.70 -60.41 -16.79
N GLU A 3 -6.24 -60.53 -15.55
CA GLU A 3 -6.75 -59.72 -14.43
C GLU A 3 -6.25 -58.28 -14.56
N THR A 4 -7.13 -57.39 -14.81
CA THR A 4 -6.90 -55.96 -14.73
C THR A 4 -6.98 -55.51 -13.28
N THR A 5 -5.87 -55.34 -12.64
CA THR A 5 -5.74 -54.73 -11.30
C THR A 5 -6.06 -53.24 -11.39
N ASN A 6 -7.26 -52.90 -10.93
CA ASN A 6 -7.73 -51.52 -10.77
C ASN A 6 -7.00 -50.88 -9.57
N LYS A 7 -5.93 -50.08 -9.84
CA LYS A 7 -5.26 -49.28 -8.79
C LYS A 7 -6.21 -48.11 -8.43
N ALA A 8 -6.89 -48.26 -7.30
CA ALA A 8 -7.59 -47.15 -6.68
C ALA A 8 -6.62 -46.00 -6.38
N SER A 9 -6.80 -44.87 -7.07
CA SER A 9 -6.07 -43.63 -6.79
C SER A 9 -6.44 -43.15 -5.37
N THR A 10 -5.46 -43.14 -4.50
CA THR A 10 -5.55 -42.54 -3.15
C THR A 10 -5.97 -41.08 -3.29
N PRO A 11 -7.02 -40.57 -2.63
CA PRO A 11 -7.40 -39.19 -2.73
C PRO A 11 -6.26 -38.32 -2.16
N VAL A 12 -5.71 -37.43 -3.02
CA VAL A 12 -4.76 -36.40 -2.59
C VAL A 12 -5.46 -35.57 -1.51
N LYS A 13 -5.00 -35.66 -0.28
CA LYS A 13 -5.47 -34.81 0.82
C LYS A 13 -5.27 -33.36 0.38
N LYS A 14 -6.35 -32.63 0.09
CA LYS A 14 -6.32 -31.20 -0.17
C LYS A 14 -5.67 -30.57 1.07
N GLN A 15 -4.49 -29.98 0.90
CA GLN A 15 -3.78 -29.34 2.01
C GLN A 15 -4.66 -28.23 2.57
N GLN A 16 -4.90 -28.26 3.88
CA GLN A 16 -5.83 -27.36 4.53
C GLN A 16 -5.15 -26.00 4.69
N THR A 17 -5.71 -24.93 4.12
CA THR A 17 -5.17 -23.57 4.20
C THR A 17 -5.15 -23.09 5.65
N LYS A 18 -4.00 -22.70 6.16
CA LYS A 18 -3.84 -22.10 7.48
C LYS A 18 -3.84 -20.58 7.36
N ALA A 19 -4.69 -19.91 8.15
CA ALA A 19 -4.78 -18.46 8.10
C ALA A 19 -4.83 -17.83 9.49
N ILE A 20 -4.24 -16.64 9.61
CA ILE A 20 -4.37 -15.80 10.81
C ILE A 20 -5.04 -14.49 10.39
N VAL A 21 -6.15 -14.15 11.07
CA VAL A 21 -6.80 -12.85 10.95
C VAL A 21 -6.20 -11.92 11.99
N ILE A 22 -5.58 -10.83 11.53
CA ILE A 22 -5.04 -9.77 12.40
C ILE A 22 -6.01 -8.59 12.37
N ALA A 23 -6.52 -8.18 13.53
CA ALA A 23 -7.48 -7.09 13.66
C ALA A 23 -7.13 -6.17 14.83
N ASN A 24 -7.37 -4.85 14.65
CA ASN A 24 -7.19 -3.87 15.71
C ASN A 24 -8.54 -3.63 16.43
N PRO A 25 -8.72 -4.11 17.68
CA PRO A 25 -9.97 -4.01 18.40
C PRO A 25 -10.34 -2.58 18.81
N THR A 26 -9.35 -1.67 18.89
CA THR A 26 -9.58 -0.26 19.24
C THR A 26 -9.95 0.60 18.03
N SER A 27 -9.85 0.07 16.81
CA SER A 27 -10.36 0.75 15.63
C SER A 27 -11.89 0.80 15.69
N GLY A 28 -12.48 1.99 15.53
CA GLY A 28 -13.94 2.12 15.49
C GLY A 28 -14.60 1.24 14.42
N SER A 29 -13.86 0.85 13.41
CA SER A 29 -14.30 -0.06 12.36
C SER A 29 -14.40 -1.52 12.87
N TYR A 30 -13.49 -1.99 13.72
CA TYR A 30 -13.58 -3.36 14.26
C TYR A 30 -14.82 -3.54 15.11
N THR A 31 -15.09 -2.64 16.06
CA THR A 31 -16.25 -2.70 16.94
C THR A 31 -17.57 -2.74 16.15
N LEU A 32 -17.65 -2.01 15.05
CA LEU A 32 -18.83 -2.00 14.16
C LEU A 32 -18.99 -3.31 13.36
N HIS A 33 -17.90 -4.02 13.08
CA HIS A 33 -17.90 -5.18 12.19
C HIS A 33 -17.52 -6.50 12.87
N GLU A 34 -17.35 -6.53 14.18
CA GLU A 34 -16.90 -7.72 14.93
C GLU A 34 -17.75 -8.97 14.61
N HIS A 35 -19.08 -8.83 14.59
CA HIS A 35 -19.99 -9.91 14.23
C HIS A 35 -19.78 -10.43 12.80
N GLN A 36 -19.57 -9.51 11.85
CA GLN A 36 -19.31 -9.89 10.46
C GLN A 36 -17.97 -10.59 10.31
N ILE A 37 -16.93 -10.13 11.01
CA ILE A 37 -15.60 -10.76 11.01
C ILE A 37 -15.69 -12.19 11.53
N LYS A 38 -16.38 -12.41 12.66
CA LYS A 38 -16.62 -13.74 13.21
C LYS A 38 -17.40 -14.65 12.26
N HIS A 39 -18.41 -14.09 11.56
CA HIS A 39 -19.15 -14.83 10.54
C HIS A 39 -18.26 -15.22 9.35
N ILE A 40 -17.38 -14.31 8.90
CA ILE A 40 -16.44 -14.60 7.82
C ILE A 40 -15.44 -15.69 8.24
N ILE A 41 -14.90 -15.63 9.46
CA ILE A 41 -14.04 -16.69 9.99
C ILE A 41 -14.76 -18.04 9.94
N ALA A 42 -16.00 -18.12 10.42
CA ALA A 42 -16.78 -19.35 10.36
C ALA A 42 -17.01 -19.82 8.90
N LYS A 43 -17.27 -18.90 7.97
CA LYS A 43 -17.40 -19.22 6.54
C LYS A 43 -16.11 -19.79 5.97
N LEU A 44 -14.94 -19.21 6.26
CA LEU A 44 -13.64 -19.72 5.82
C LEU A 44 -13.38 -21.12 6.39
N GLN A 45 -13.71 -21.35 7.67
CA GLN A 45 -13.58 -22.65 8.33
C GLN A 45 -14.50 -23.71 7.69
N GLN A 46 -15.73 -23.35 7.31
CA GLN A 46 -16.64 -24.24 6.56
C GLN A 46 -16.08 -24.62 5.18
N GLN A 47 -15.24 -23.76 4.59
CA GLN A 47 -14.53 -24.04 3.33
C GLN A 47 -13.21 -24.80 3.54
N GLY A 48 -12.96 -25.30 4.75
CA GLY A 48 -11.80 -26.13 5.08
C GLY A 48 -10.55 -25.37 5.48
N TRP A 49 -10.62 -24.07 5.75
CA TRP A 49 -9.50 -23.31 6.28
C TRP A 49 -9.33 -23.51 7.79
N GLN A 50 -8.11 -23.50 8.28
CA GLN A 50 -7.80 -23.34 9.70
C GLN A 50 -7.55 -21.87 9.97
N VAL A 51 -8.48 -21.19 10.66
CA VAL A 51 -8.42 -19.73 10.85
C VAL A 51 -8.33 -19.41 12.33
N GLU A 52 -7.33 -18.63 12.72
CA GLU A 52 -7.16 -18.07 14.06
C GLU A 52 -7.33 -16.55 14.02
N LEU A 53 -8.00 -15.98 15.02
CA LEU A 53 -8.13 -14.52 15.19
C LEU A 53 -7.09 -14.02 16.21
N LYS A 54 -6.26 -13.07 15.81
CA LYS A 54 -5.31 -12.36 16.67
C LYS A 54 -5.69 -10.90 16.74
N LEU A 55 -5.86 -10.38 17.94
CA LEU A 55 -6.14 -8.97 18.18
C LEU A 55 -4.87 -8.24 18.56
N THR A 56 -4.63 -7.07 17.95
CA THR A 56 -3.52 -6.20 18.33
C THR A 56 -3.80 -5.49 19.65
N GLN A 57 -2.80 -5.22 20.44
CA GLN A 57 -2.88 -4.51 21.71
C GLN A 57 -2.26 -3.11 21.64
N SER A 58 -1.27 -2.96 20.77
CA SER A 58 -0.51 -1.71 20.60
C SER A 58 -0.03 -1.54 19.15
N SER A 59 0.49 -0.36 18.82
CA SER A 59 1.20 -0.12 17.56
C SER A 59 2.40 -1.06 17.43
N GLY A 60 2.63 -1.59 16.22
CA GLY A 60 3.68 -2.57 15.93
C GLY A 60 3.28 -4.03 16.18
N ASP A 61 2.17 -4.29 16.89
CA ASP A 61 1.73 -5.67 17.13
C ASP A 61 1.33 -6.39 15.84
N ALA A 62 0.73 -5.69 14.88
CA ALA A 62 0.36 -6.30 13.60
C ALA A 62 1.60 -6.76 12.82
N CYS A 63 2.69 -6.00 12.86
CA CYS A 63 3.99 -6.39 12.29
C CYS A 63 4.54 -7.64 13.00
N ARG A 64 4.58 -7.65 14.33
CA ARG A 64 5.08 -8.80 15.12
C ARG A 64 4.25 -10.07 14.82
N LEU A 65 2.93 -9.98 14.88
CA LEU A 65 2.03 -11.12 14.63
C LEU A 65 2.17 -11.65 13.18
N ALA A 66 2.35 -10.76 12.21
CA ALA A 66 2.59 -11.12 10.82
C ALA A 66 3.95 -11.82 10.65
N SER A 67 5.00 -11.33 11.30
CA SER A 67 6.33 -11.95 11.30
C SER A 67 6.31 -13.34 11.94
N GLU A 68 5.63 -13.50 13.07
CA GLU A 68 5.43 -14.79 13.72
C GLU A 68 4.68 -15.77 12.82
N ALA A 69 3.63 -15.30 12.12
CA ALA A 69 2.88 -16.11 11.16
C ALA A 69 3.76 -16.57 9.99
N ALA A 70 4.59 -15.69 9.45
CA ALA A 70 5.53 -16.01 8.38
C ALA A 70 6.57 -17.06 8.83
N GLN A 71 7.13 -16.92 10.03
CA GLN A 71 8.07 -17.89 10.60
C GLN A 71 7.43 -19.28 10.86
N GLN A 72 6.14 -19.31 11.17
CA GLN A 72 5.36 -20.53 11.35
C GLN A 72 4.83 -21.12 10.05
N HIS A 73 5.21 -20.57 8.90
CA HIS A 73 4.76 -20.99 7.57
C HIS A 73 3.23 -21.03 7.45
N ILE A 74 2.57 -20.02 7.99
CA ILE A 74 1.13 -19.80 7.77
C ILE A 74 0.90 -19.41 6.32
N ASP A 75 -0.09 -20.01 5.66
CA ASP A 75 -0.34 -19.77 4.24
C ASP A 75 -0.84 -18.35 3.97
N VAL A 76 -1.72 -17.82 4.85
CA VAL A 76 -2.37 -16.51 4.66
C VAL A 76 -2.44 -15.72 5.98
N VAL A 77 -2.00 -14.48 5.94
CA VAL A 77 -2.33 -13.46 6.96
C VAL A 77 -3.40 -12.55 6.39
N ILE A 78 -4.53 -12.46 7.08
CA ILE A 78 -5.66 -11.62 6.69
C ILE A 78 -5.64 -10.34 7.54
N ALA A 79 -5.24 -9.23 6.91
CA ALA A 79 -5.30 -7.91 7.56
C ALA A 79 -6.75 -7.39 7.57
N THR A 80 -7.30 -7.22 8.78
CA THR A 80 -8.64 -6.66 8.97
C THR A 80 -8.51 -5.26 9.56
N GLY A 81 -8.70 -4.25 8.72
CA GLY A 81 -8.46 -2.87 9.11
C GLY A 81 -8.43 -1.91 7.92
N GLY A 82 -7.81 -0.75 8.15
CA GLY A 82 -7.49 0.22 7.09
C GLY A 82 -6.05 0.08 6.61
N ASP A 83 -5.62 1.06 5.81
CA ASP A 83 -4.29 1.09 5.20
C ASP A 83 -3.15 1.02 6.24
N GLY A 84 -3.29 1.64 7.42
CA GLY A 84 -2.30 1.55 8.49
C GLY A 84 -2.12 0.12 9.05
N THR A 85 -3.21 -0.67 9.16
CA THR A 85 -3.09 -2.09 9.56
C THR A 85 -2.36 -2.91 8.49
N ILE A 86 -2.67 -2.65 7.21
CA ILE A 86 -1.97 -3.29 6.08
C ILE A 86 -0.50 -2.90 6.11
N HIS A 87 -0.19 -1.62 6.33
CA HIS A 87 1.18 -1.10 6.41
C HIS A 87 2.01 -1.79 7.50
N GLU A 88 1.44 -2.02 8.70
CA GLU A 88 2.13 -2.80 9.75
C GLU A 88 2.31 -4.27 9.34
N VAL A 89 1.28 -4.91 8.78
CA VAL A 89 1.34 -6.33 8.39
C VAL A 89 2.40 -6.59 7.33
N ILE A 90 2.54 -5.73 6.33
CA ILE A 90 3.55 -5.93 5.28
C ILE A 90 4.98 -5.87 5.80
N GLN A 91 5.26 -5.11 6.87
CA GLN A 91 6.59 -5.10 7.50
C GLN A 91 6.99 -6.49 7.99
N GLY A 92 6.01 -7.26 8.52
CA GLY A 92 6.26 -8.62 9.01
C GLY A 92 6.22 -9.70 7.92
N LEU A 93 5.57 -9.44 6.79
CA LEU A 93 5.44 -10.41 5.69
C LEU A 93 6.48 -10.26 4.59
N ALA A 94 7.16 -9.12 4.51
CA ALA A 94 8.11 -8.84 3.44
C ALA A 94 9.17 -9.93 3.31
N GLY A 95 9.36 -10.45 2.09
CA GLY A 95 10.29 -11.53 1.78
C GLY A 95 9.84 -12.94 2.18
N SER A 96 8.60 -13.10 2.71
CA SER A 96 8.07 -14.40 3.11
C SER A 96 7.20 -15.06 2.02
N GLU A 97 6.85 -16.34 2.26
CA GLU A 97 5.91 -17.08 1.41
C GLU A 97 4.46 -16.94 1.85
N THR A 98 4.20 -16.32 3.00
CA THR A 98 2.85 -16.07 3.53
C THR A 98 2.14 -15.01 2.69
N ALA A 99 0.94 -15.30 2.24
CA ALA A 99 0.16 -14.36 1.44
C ALA A 99 -0.61 -13.35 2.32
N LEU A 100 -0.67 -12.10 1.86
CA LEU A 100 -1.55 -11.08 2.43
C LEU A 100 -2.96 -11.22 1.83
N GLY A 101 -3.95 -11.45 2.67
CA GLY A 101 -5.36 -11.25 2.37
C GLY A 101 -5.87 -9.98 3.05
N VAL A 102 -6.90 -9.33 2.52
CA VAL A 102 -7.43 -8.08 3.07
C VAL A 102 -8.94 -8.13 3.26
N LEU A 103 -9.38 -7.77 4.47
CA LEU A 103 -10.77 -7.44 4.80
C LEU A 103 -10.84 -5.94 5.11
N PRO A 104 -11.22 -5.11 4.11
CA PRO A 104 -11.15 -3.66 4.22
C PRO A 104 -12.24 -3.14 5.16
N SER A 105 -11.85 -2.59 6.29
CA SER A 105 -12.77 -1.97 7.26
C SER A 105 -12.38 -0.53 7.62
N GLY A 106 -11.35 0.02 6.98
CA GLY A 106 -10.92 1.40 7.16
C GLY A 106 -11.77 2.40 6.37
N THR A 107 -11.40 3.67 6.47
CA THR A 107 -12.13 4.77 5.82
C THR A 107 -11.83 4.87 4.32
N VAL A 108 -10.56 4.75 3.92
CA VAL A 108 -10.14 4.95 2.53
C VAL A 108 -9.89 3.62 1.83
N ASN A 109 -9.14 2.71 2.45
CA ASN A 109 -8.80 1.39 1.93
C ASN A 109 -8.19 1.46 0.52
N VAL A 110 -7.07 2.19 0.41
CA VAL A 110 -6.44 2.50 -0.88
C VAL A 110 -6.04 1.24 -1.63
N TRP A 111 -5.39 0.29 -0.94
CA TRP A 111 -5.00 -0.98 -1.56
C TRP A 111 -6.20 -1.77 -2.09
N ALA A 112 -7.27 -1.87 -1.31
CA ALA A 112 -8.47 -2.58 -1.75
C ALA A 112 -9.06 -1.96 -3.02
N ARG A 113 -9.11 -0.61 -3.09
CA ARG A 113 -9.55 0.12 -4.28
C ARG A 113 -8.61 -0.05 -5.47
N GLU A 114 -7.31 -0.09 -5.21
CA GLU A 114 -6.27 -0.25 -6.24
C GLU A 114 -6.47 -1.56 -7.01
N VAL A 115 -6.63 -2.67 -6.28
CA VAL A 115 -6.72 -4.00 -6.87
C VAL A 115 -8.17 -4.49 -7.11
N GLY A 116 -9.17 -3.65 -6.77
CA GLY A 116 -10.58 -3.98 -7.00
C GLY A 116 -11.18 -4.95 -5.98
N ILE A 117 -10.63 -5.05 -4.76
CA ILE A 117 -11.26 -5.78 -3.66
C ILE A 117 -12.55 -5.04 -3.25
N PRO A 118 -13.72 -5.71 -3.18
CA PRO A 118 -14.95 -5.11 -2.68
C PRO A 118 -14.77 -4.52 -1.28
N LEU A 119 -15.34 -3.33 -1.05
CA LEU A 119 -15.21 -2.65 0.25
C LEU A 119 -16.18 -3.21 1.30
N ASP A 120 -17.16 -4.00 0.90
CA ASP A 120 -17.96 -4.78 1.83
C ASP A 120 -17.22 -6.08 2.21
N LEU A 121 -17.33 -6.46 3.50
CA LEU A 121 -16.58 -7.58 4.04
C LEU A 121 -16.97 -8.94 3.43
N ASN A 122 -18.23 -9.10 3.00
CA ASN A 122 -18.69 -10.35 2.36
C ASN A 122 -18.07 -10.50 0.97
N GLY A 123 -18.09 -9.43 0.17
CA GLY A 123 -17.41 -9.40 -1.13
C GLY A 123 -15.92 -9.65 -0.99
N ALA A 124 -15.25 -8.99 -0.02
CA ALA A 124 -13.83 -9.21 0.26
C ALA A 124 -13.54 -10.66 0.71
N SER A 125 -14.41 -11.28 1.49
CA SER A 125 -14.25 -12.69 1.88
C SER A 125 -14.36 -13.66 0.70
N ASN A 126 -15.15 -13.32 -0.32
CA ASN A 126 -15.20 -14.11 -1.55
C ASN A 126 -13.88 -14.00 -2.35
N VAL A 127 -13.19 -12.86 -2.29
CA VAL A 127 -11.86 -12.72 -2.89
C VAL A 127 -10.84 -13.63 -2.18
N LEU A 128 -10.89 -13.75 -0.86
CA LEU A 128 -10.02 -14.68 -0.12
C LEU A 128 -10.20 -16.13 -0.58
N LEU A 129 -11.44 -16.54 -0.88
CA LEU A 129 -11.77 -17.92 -1.28
C LEU A 129 -11.54 -18.21 -2.76
N ASN A 130 -11.80 -17.24 -3.62
CA ASN A 130 -11.89 -17.43 -5.07
C ASN A 130 -10.98 -16.52 -5.89
N GLY A 131 -10.20 -15.69 -5.22
CA GLY A 131 -9.23 -14.81 -5.87
C GLY A 131 -8.01 -15.54 -6.41
N GLN A 132 -7.10 -14.78 -6.96
CA GLN A 132 -5.82 -15.26 -7.45
C GLN A 132 -4.68 -14.74 -6.57
N THR A 133 -3.62 -15.53 -6.44
CA THR A 133 -2.41 -15.12 -5.75
C THR A 133 -1.46 -14.47 -6.75
N ARG A 134 -0.88 -13.33 -6.35
CA ARG A 134 0.18 -12.65 -7.10
C ARG A 134 1.37 -12.35 -6.21
N ARG A 135 2.56 -12.29 -6.78
CA ARG A 135 3.71 -11.68 -6.14
C ARG A 135 3.84 -10.25 -6.62
N ILE A 136 4.01 -9.34 -5.69
CA ILE A 136 4.23 -7.93 -5.97
C ILE A 136 5.52 -7.45 -5.32
N ASP A 137 6.00 -6.35 -5.83
CA ASP A 137 7.12 -5.63 -5.25
C ASP A 137 6.64 -4.83 -4.03
N LEU A 138 7.55 -4.53 -3.14
CA LEU A 138 7.36 -3.52 -2.11
C LEU A 138 8.39 -2.41 -2.32
N GLY A 139 7.96 -1.17 -2.24
CA GLY A 139 8.92 -0.09 -2.10
C GLY A 139 9.56 -0.12 -0.72
N LYS A 140 10.77 0.41 -0.61
CA LYS A 140 11.50 0.56 0.64
C LYS A 140 12.03 1.99 0.75
N ILE A 141 11.85 2.63 1.89
CA ILE A 141 12.48 3.89 2.24
C ILE A 141 13.33 3.68 3.48
N ASP A 142 14.64 3.89 3.36
CA ASP A 142 15.62 3.49 4.36
C ASP A 142 15.39 2.02 4.77
N ASP A 143 14.90 1.74 5.97
CA ASP A 143 14.62 0.37 6.44
C ASP A 143 13.13 -0.01 6.46
N GLN A 144 12.23 0.88 6.05
CA GLN A 144 10.79 0.67 6.11
C GLN A 144 10.20 0.33 4.74
N TYR A 145 9.42 -0.75 4.67
CA TYR A 145 8.67 -1.10 3.46
C TYR A 145 7.42 -0.25 3.29
N PHE A 146 7.00 -0.06 2.04
CA PHE A 146 5.71 0.52 1.69
C PHE A 146 5.05 -0.24 0.55
N LEU A 147 3.73 -0.31 0.61
CA LEU A 147 2.91 -1.00 -0.37
C LEU A 147 2.48 -0.07 -1.50
N LEU A 148 2.09 1.16 -1.13
CA LEU A 148 1.46 2.10 -2.05
C LEU A 148 2.44 3.15 -2.54
N MET A 149 2.83 4.08 -1.67
CA MET A 149 3.68 5.19 -2.06
C MET A 149 4.29 5.98 -0.90
N VAL A 150 5.37 6.68 -1.24
CA VAL A 150 6.00 7.70 -0.39
C VAL A 150 5.73 9.07 -0.99
N GLY A 151 5.29 10.01 -0.15
CA GLY A 151 5.12 11.42 -0.50
C GLY A 151 6.06 12.33 0.26
N ILE A 152 6.77 13.21 -0.45
CA ILE A 152 7.71 14.19 0.12
C ILE A 152 7.22 15.58 -0.23
N GLY A 153 7.06 16.44 0.77
CA GLY A 153 6.63 17.82 0.60
C GLY A 153 5.29 18.11 1.23
N ILE A 154 4.38 18.74 0.49
CA ILE A 154 3.07 19.18 1.01
C ILE A 154 2.29 18.05 1.66
N ASP A 155 2.37 16.88 1.12
CA ASP A 155 1.67 15.69 1.59
C ASP A 155 2.18 15.22 2.97
N GLY A 156 3.50 15.14 3.13
CA GLY A 156 4.12 14.83 4.42
C GLY A 156 3.75 15.83 5.51
N GLU A 157 3.72 17.13 5.20
CA GLU A 157 3.31 18.18 6.13
C GLU A 157 1.84 18.04 6.55
N ILE A 158 0.95 17.77 5.60
CA ILE A 158 -0.48 17.57 5.90
C ILE A 158 -0.65 16.35 6.80
N THR A 159 0.03 15.25 6.51
CA THR A 159 -0.04 14.02 7.29
C THR A 159 0.43 14.24 8.74
N GLN A 160 1.57 14.91 8.93
CA GLN A 160 2.08 15.28 10.27
C GLN A 160 1.13 16.21 11.01
N ALA A 161 0.54 17.20 10.33
CA ALA A 161 -0.38 18.15 10.95
C ALA A 161 -1.69 17.48 11.40
N VAL A 162 -2.23 16.56 10.61
CA VAL A 162 -3.45 15.81 10.96
C VAL A 162 -3.21 14.90 12.16
N GLU A 163 -2.04 14.26 12.26
CA GLU A 163 -1.70 13.42 13.40
C GLU A 163 -1.59 14.22 14.70
N LYS A 164 -0.88 15.37 14.69
CA LYS A 164 -0.70 16.24 15.86
C LYS A 164 -2.00 16.78 16.44
N GLN A 165 -3.02 17.01 15.61
CA GLN A 165 -4.27 17.65 16.04
C GLN A 165 -5.32 16.70 16.61
N SER A 166 -5.03 15.41 16.85
CA SER A 166 -5.99 14.41 17.35
C SER A 166 -7.31 14.33 16.57
N MET A 167 -7.35 14.84 15.33
CA MET A 167 -8.57 14.90 14.49
C MET A 167 -8.89 13.55 13.84
N LYS A 168 -8.66 12.46 14.55
CA LYS A 168 -8.80 11.08 14.05
C LYS A 168 -10.21 10.74 13.53
N ARG A 169 -11.25 11.43 13.98
CA ARG A 169 -12.64 11.20 13.54
C ARG A 169 -13.02 11.89 12.21
N LEU A 170 -12.26 12.91 11.78
CA LEU A 170 -12.54 13.70 10.57
C LEU A 170 -11.39 13.57 9.55
N LYS A 171 -10.60 12.50 9.59
CA LYS A 171 -9.36 12.33 8.81
C LYS A 171 -9.49 12.75 7.34
N PHE A 172 -10.49 12.29 6.63
CA PHE A 172 -10.63 12.59 5.20
C PHE A 172 -11.02 14.05 4.92
N PHE A 173 -12.00 14.60 5.62
CA PHE A 173 -12.44 16.00 5.44
C PHE A 173 -11.38 17.00 5.89
N SER A 174 -10.72 16.73 7.01
CA SER A 174 -9.61 17.56 7.51
C SER A 174 -8.44 17.54 6.54
N TYR A 175 -8.10 16.36 6.02
CA TYR A 175 -7.07 16.22 5.00
C TYR A 175 -7.39 17.04 3.74
N LEU A 176 -8.62 16.99 3.26
CA LEU A 176 -9.05 17.74 2.07
C LEU A 176 -9.02 19.26 2.30
N LEU A 177 -9.50 19.73 3.44
CA LEU A 177 -9.47 21.16 3.80
C LEU A 177 -8.05 21.68 4.00
N MET A 178 -7.19 20.89 4.68
CA MET A 178 -5.79 21.23 4.86
C MET A 178 -5.04 21.16 3.53
N ALA A 179 -5.29 20.17 2.68
CA ALA A 179 -4.72 20.10 1.34
C ALA A 179 -5.06 21.33 0.50
N ALA A 180 -6.29 21.82 0.56
CA ALA A 180 -6.70 23.03 -0.13
C ALA A 180 -6.00 24.29 0.43
N TRP A 181 -5.95 24.44 1.75
CA TRP A 181 -5.31 25.57 2.42
C TRP A 181 -3.77 25.58 2.22
N TRP A 182 -3.12 24.45 2.49
CA TRP A 182 -1.68 24.28 2.33
C TRP A 182 -1.29 24.27 0.85
N GLY A 183 -2.12 23.65 0.01
CA GLY A 183 -1.91 23.63 -1.43
C GLY A 183 -1.79 25.02 -2.06
N ALA A 184 -2.46 26.03 -1.48
CA ALA A 184 -2.37 27.41 -1.93
C ALA A 184 -1.07 28.12 -1.48
N ARG A 185 -0.52 27.79 -0.31
CA ARG A 185 0.55 28.54 0.37
C ARG A 185 1.86 27.79 0.55
N TYR A 186 1.87 26.48 0.35
CA TYR A 186 3.06 25.66 0.58
C TYR A 186 4.24 26.15 -0.27
N PRO A 187 5.40 26.44 0.35
CA PRO A 187 6.59 26.85 -0.38
C PRO A 187 7.19 25.64 -1.11
N ALA A 188 7.64 25.85 -2.34
CA ALA A 188 8.38 24.81 -3.04
C ALA A 188 9.74 24.58 -2.36
N PHE A 189 10.16 23.33 -2.30
CA PHE A 189 11.48 22.95 -1.82
C PHE A 189 12.43 22.66 -2.99
N ARG A 190 13.72 22.78 -2.73
CA ARG A 190 14.77 22.44 -3.67
C ARG A 190 15.49 21.19 -3.18
N GLY A 191 15.92 20.37 -4.14
CA GLY A 191 16.66 19.17 -3.85
C GLY A 191 17.25 18.53 -5.12
N THR A 192 17.94 17.44 -4.91
CA THR A 192 18.55 16.63 -5.94
C THR A 192 18.02 15.19 -5.81
N ILE A 193 17.59 14.61 -6.93
CA ILE A 193 17.18 13.23 -7.03
C ILE A 193 18.17 12.52 -7.95
N ASN A 194 18.80 11.47 -7.45
CA ASN A 194 19.72 10.62 -8.19
C ASN A 194 19.05 9.28 -8.51
N LEU A 195 18.99 8.93 -9.79
CA LEU A 195 18.38 7.71 -10.33
C LEU A 195 19.45 6.68 -10.78
N GLY A 196 20.65 6.77 -10.23
CA GLY A 196 21.79 5.94 -10.59
C GLY A 196 22.63 6.58 -11.70
N ASP A 197 22.16 6.52 -12.92
CA ASP A 197 22.82 7.08 -14.11
C ASP A 197 22.53 8.57 -14.34
N ARG A 198 21.50 9.11 -13.70
CA ARG A 198 21.01 10.48 -13.92
C ARG A 198 20.74 11.21 -12.63
N GLU A 199 21.09 12.49 -12.63
CA GLU A 199 20.78 13.43 -11.55
C GLU A 199 19.73 14.44 -12.03
N ILE A 200 18.73 14.69 -11.17
CA ILE A 200 17.64 15.61 -11.42
C ILE A 200 17.59 16.66 -10.32
N LYS A 201 17.87 17.90 -10.65
CA LYS A 201 17.62 19.03 -9.74
C LYS A 201 16.15 19.40 -9.77
N VAL A 202 15.53 19.45 -8.60
CA VAL A 202 14.11 19.72 -8.46
C VAL A 202 13.84 21.02 -7.71
N ASN A 203 12.77 21.71 -8.13
CA ASN A 203 12.11 22.77 -7.39
C ASN A 203 10.63 22.39 -7.34
N ALA A 204 10.26 21.64 -6.32
CA ALA A 204 9.03 20.89 -6.25
C ALA A 204 8.13 21.36 -5.11
N LEU A 205 6.83 21.17 -5.27
CA LEU A 205 5.84 21.25 -4.22
C LEU A 205 5.67 19.90 -3.55
N GLN A 206 5.82 18.86 -4.38
CA GLN A 206 5.63 17.48 -3.95
C GLN A 206 6.44 16.56 -4.86
N VAL A 207 7.01 15.53 -4.28
CA VAL A 207 7.62 14.40 -4.96
C VAL A 207 6.95 13.14 -4.45
N ILE A 208 6.48 12.28 -5.35
CA ILE A 208 5.79 11.03 -5.03
C ILE A 208 6.58 9.89 -5.65
N PHE A 209 6.83 8.86 -4.86
CA PHE A 209 7.40 7.59 -5.30
C PHE A 209 6.33 6.52 -5.11
N GLY A 210 5.78 6.02 -6.20
CA GLY A 210 4.70 5.04 -6.20
C GLY A 210 5.17 3.66 -6.59
N ASN A 211 4.77 2.67 -5.82
CA ASN A 211 4.74 1.26 -6.19
C ASN A 211 3.40 0.90 -6.84
N THR A 212 2.38 1.73 -6.63
CA THR A 212 1.03 1.62 -7.19
C THR A 212 0.57 2.96 -7.79
N GLN A 213 -0.65 3.01 -8.31
CA GLN A 213 -1.16 4.17 -9.06
C GLN A 213 -1.98 5.13 -8.21
N LEU A 214 -2.79 4.61 -7.25
CA LEU A 214 -3.78 5.39 -6.50
C LEU A 214 -3.20 6.05 -5.26
N TYR A 215 -3.37 7.36 -5.20
CA TYR A 215 -3.12 8.18 -4.04
C TYR A 215 -4.43 8.54 -3.34
N GLY A 216 -4.54 8.26 -2.03
CA GLY A 216 -5.73 8.57 -1.24
C GLY A 216 -7.01 7.92 -1.78
N GLY A 217 -6.89 6.87 -2.58
CA GLY A 217 -8.01 6.13 -3.17
C GLY A 217 -8.71 6.82 -4.35
N ALA A 218 -8.23 7.99 -4.82
CA ALA A 218 -8.91 8.77 -5.86
C ALA A 218 -7.98 9.29 -6.97
N ILE A 219 -6.77 9.72 -6.64
CA ILE A 219 -5.86 10.44 -7.54
C ILE A 219 -4.79 9.47 -8.05
N LYS A 220 -4.59 9.37 -9.36
CA LYS A 220 -3.51 8.58 -9.97
C LYS A 220 -2.30 9.47 -10.26
N TYR A 221 -1.42 9.70 -9.27
CA TYR A 221 -0.16 10.42 -9.48
C TYR A 221 0.83 9.62 -10.32
N THR A 222 1.01 8.37 -9.98
CA THR A 222 1.92 7.41 -10.64
C THR A 222 1.11 6.44 -11.52
N TRP A 223 0.37 7.00 -12.46
CA TRP A 223 -0.63 6.30 -13.27
C TRP A 223 -0.06 5.18 -14.19
N GLN A 224 1.26 5.13 -14.36
CA GLN A 224 1.97 4.09 -15.12
C GLN A 224 2.56 3.02 -14.21
N ALA A 225 2.54 3.22 -12.89
CA ALA A 225 3.13 2.29 -11.94
C ALA A 225 2.55 0.89 -12.09
N LYS A 226 3.44 -0.09 -12.02
CA LYS A 226 3.12 -1.50 -11.94
C LYS A 226 3.77 -2.08 -10.69
N CYS A 227 2.97 -2.75 -9.89
CA CYS A 227 3.44 -3.22 -8.60
C CYS A 227 4.28 -4.52 -8.65
N ASP A 228 4.77 -4.93 -9.84
CA ASP A 228 5.52 -6.18 -10.01
C ASP A 228 6.61 -6.13 -11.11
N ASP A 229 7.02 -4.92 -11.52
CA ASP A 229 8.01 -4.73 -12.61
C ASP A 229 9.44 -4.41 -12.11
N GLY A 230 9.63 -4.32 -10.80
CA GLY A 230 10.93 -4.04 -10.18
C GLY A 230 11.29 -2.56 -10.17
N LEU A 231 10.35 -1.65 -10.40
CA LEU A 231 10.59 -0.22 -10.48
C LEU A 231 9.70 0.57 -9.49
N LEU A 232 10.19 1.72 -9.06
CA LEU A 232 9.38 2.77 -8.45
C LEU A 232 9.11 3.86 -9.48
N ASP A 233 7.85 4.27 -9.58
CA ASP A 233 7.45 5.41 -10.39
C ASP A 233 7.59 6.70 -9.61
N LEU A 234 8.30 7.65 -10.20
CA LEU A 234 8.55 8.98 -9.65
C LEU A 234 7.65 10.00 -10.33
N CYS A 235 6.89 10.75 -9.54
CA CYS A 235 6.11 11.90 -9.98
C CYS A 235 6.58 13.17 -9.26
N VAL A 236 7.23 14.08 -9.99
CA VAL A 236 7.69 15.37 -9.46
C VAL A 236 6.70 16.47 -9.84
N VAL A 237 5.98 16.99 -8.85
CA VAL A 237 5.08 18.13 -9.02
C VAL A 237 5.85 19.43 -8.81
N ARG A 238 6.15 20.14 -9.90
CA ARG A 238 6.96 21.36 -9.89
C ARG A 238 6.20 22.54 -9.29
N ARG A 239 6.95 23.55 -8.84
CA ARG A 239 6.38 24.83 -8.39
C ARG A 239 5.55 25.49 -9.50
N GLN A 240 4.34 25.95 -9.14
CA GLN A 240 3.42 26.63 -10.06
C GLN A 240 2.47 27.57 -9.31
N SER A 241 1.74 28.41 -10.04
CA SER A 241 0.75 29.31 -9.45
C SER A 241 -0.45 28.55 -8.88
N VAL A 242 -1.16 29.17 -7.93
CA VAL A 242 -2.32 28.54 -7.25
C VAL A 242 -3.41 28.10 -8.24
N LEU A 243 -3.72 28.94 -9.23
CA LEU A 243 -4.72 28.62 -10.27
C LEU A 243 -4.34 27.38 -11.08
N ARG A 244 -3.06 27.25 -11.43
CA ARG A 244 -2.56 26.08 -12.17
C ARG A 244 -2.55 24.82 -11.30
N ARG A 245 -2.30 24.94 -9.98
CA ARG A 245 -2.43 23.82 -9.03
C ARG A 245 -3.86 23.27 -9.01
N ALA A 246 -4.85 24.17 -8.95
CA ALA A 246 -6.26 23.78 -8.98
C ALA A 246 -6.62 23.04 -10.28
N ALA A 247 -6.21 23.58 -11.43
CA ALA A 247 -6.41 22.95 -12.74
C ALA A 247 -5.75 21.56 -12.80
N MET A 248 -4.52 21.41 -12.27
CA MET A 248 -3.81 20.16 -12.22
C MET A 248 -4.53 19.11 -11.36
N ILE A 249 -5.04 19.50 -10.18
CA ILE A 249 -5.81 18.59 -9.31
C ILE A 249 -7.07 18.10 -10.06
N ILE A 250 -7.77 18.98 -10.75
CA ILE A 250 -8.95 18.62 -11.56
C ILE A 250 -8.56 17.62 -12.65
N ASP A 251 -7.44 17.84 -13.34
CA ASP A 251 -6.98 16.92 -14.39
C ASP A 251 -6.56 15.54 -13.83
N PHE A 252 -5.92 15.49 -12.64
CA PHE A 252 -5.63 14.23 -11.97
C PHE A 252 -6.91 13.48 -11.57
N LEU A 253 -7.93 14.20 -11.05
CA LEU A 253 -9.23 13.62 -10.72
C LEU A 253 -9.96 13.11 -11.98
N LEU A 254 -9.81 13.81 -13.10
CA LEU A 254 -10.36 13.39 -14.39
C LEU A 254 -9.48 12.36 -15.13
N ARG A 255 -8.42 11.87 -14.46
CA ARG A 255 -7.46 10.90 -15.02
C ARG A 255 -6.82 11.35 -16.35
N ARG A 256 -6.48 12.67 -16.43
CA ARG A 256 -5.83 13.29 -17.60
C ARG A 256 -4.37 13.71 -17.35
N PRO A 257 -3.52 12.89 -16.69
CA PRO A 257 -2.18 13.32 -16.23
C PRO A 257 -1.19 13.65 -17.35
N LYS A 258 -1.42 13.14 -18.56
CA LYS A 258 -0.49 13.26 -19.72
C LYS A 258 -0.29 14.69 -20.23
N ARG A 259 -1.07 15.67 -19.80
CA ARG A 259 -1.06 17.03 -20.35
C ARG A 259 -0.29 18.05 -19.52
N HIS A 260 0.36 17.64 -18.42
CA HIS A 260 0.96 18.62 -17.52
C HIS A 260 2.45 18.84 -17.76
N GLN A 261 2.80 19.99 -18.32
CA GLN A 261 4.19 20.51 -18.39
C GLN A 261 4.83 20.73 -17.00
N TRP A 262 4.02 20.66 -15.93
CA TRP A 262 4.40 20.92 -14.54
C TRP A 262 4.72 19.65 -13.75
N VAL A 263 4.54 18.51 -14.37
CA VAL A 263 4.79 17.22 -13.77
C VAL A 263 5.87 16.51 -14.59
N ARG A 264 6.86 15.98 -13.90
CA ARG A 264 7.89 15.14 -14.50
C ARG A 264 7.74 13.73 -13.97
N TYR A 265 7.73 12.77 -14.87
CA TYR A 265 7.68 11.35 -14.56
C TYR A 265 9.03 10.71 -14.86
N GLU A 266 9.49 9.85 -13.98
CA GLU A 266 10.71 9.02 -14.13
C GLU A 266 10.45 7.68 -13.43
N THR A 267 11.34 6.72 -13.61
CA THR A 267 11.33 5.44 -12.92
C THR A 267 12.72 5.08 -12.45
N GLY A 268 12.83 4.25 -11.42
CA GLY A 268 14.12 3.76 -10.94
C GLY A 268 13.99 2.62 -9.94
N GLU A 269 14.98 1.72 -9.91
CA GLU A 269 15.08 0.64 -8.92
C GLU A 269 15.60 1.15 -7.57
N THR A 270 16.55 2.08 -7.65
CA THR A 270 17.17 2.73 -6.48
C THR A 270 17.24 4.22 -6.73
N ILE A 271 16.69 4.98 -5.82
CA ILE A 271 16.55 6.43 -5.92
C ILE A 271 17.06 7.07 -4.64
N LYS A 272 17.97 8.05 -4.79
CA LYS A 272 18.47 8.83 -3.66
C LYS A 272 17.95 10.24 -3.75
N ILE A 273 17.46 10.78 -2.64
CA ILE A 273 17.00 12.17 -2.59
C ILE A 273 17.68 12.93 -1.45
N THR A 274 18.17 14.12 -1.78
CA THR A 274 18.63 15.12 -0.80
C THR A 274 17.90 16.42 -1.02
N THR A 275 17.61 17.16 0.05
CA THR A 275 16.93 18.45 -0.04
C THR A 275 17.73 19.52 0.68
N HIS A 276 17.62 20.78 0.23
CA HIS A 276 18.37 21.89 0.85
C HIS A 276 17.93 22.20 2.30
N LYS A 277 16.73 21.76 2.69
CA LYS A 277 16.16 21.86 4.05
C LYS A 277 15.39 20.58 4.32
N PRO A 278 15.25 20.15 5.56
CA PRO A 278 14.41 19.01 5.90
C PRO A 278 12.99 19.22 5.36
N VAL A 279 12.45 18.23 4.66
CA VAL A 279 11.11 18.25 4.06
C VAL A 279 10.35 17.02 4.57
N ALA A 280 9.13 17.23 5.00
CA ALA A 280 8.32 16.18 5.59
C ALA A 280 8.06 15.02 4.62
N ILE A 281 8.10 13.80 5.16
CA ILE A 281 7.86 12.54 4.45
C ILE A 281 6.62 11.88 5.04
N GLN A 282 5.78 11.32 4.18
CA GLN A 282 4.77 10.33 4.54
C GLN A 282 5.02 9.02 3.78
N VAL A 283 4.60 7.90 4.37
CA VAL A 283 4.68 6.54 3.81
C VAL A 283 3.33 5.86 3.99
N ASP A 284 2.68 5.47 2.92
CA ASP A 284 1.34 4.85 2.92
C ASP A 284 0.29 5.62 3.74
N GLY A 285 0.45 6.95 3.88
CA GLY A 285 -0.43 7.82 4.65
C GLY A 285 -0.04 8.01 6.12
N GLU A 286 1.08 7.46 6.57
CA GLU A 286 1.63 7.65 7.92
C GLU A 286 2.88 8.54 7.86
N PRO A 287 3.12 9.44 8.86
CA PRO A 287 4.30 10.30 8.86
C PRO A 287 5.56 9.52 9.17
N LEU A 288 6.64 9.73 8.39
CA LEU A 288 7.94 9.07 8.61
C LEU A 288 9.03 10.02 9.16
N GLY A 289 8.83 11.31 9.10
CA GLY A 289 9.87 12.27 9.50
C GLY A 289 10.23 13.22 8.37
N HIS A 290 11.52 13.41 8.09
CA HIS A 290 12.00 14.40 7.12
C HIS A 290 13.13 13.84 6.25
N THR A 291 13.27 14.40 5.07
CA THR A 291 14.36 14.10 4.16
C THR A 291 15.72 14.48 4.74
N SER A 292 16.75 13.74 4.34
CA SER A 292 18.14 14.13 4.58
C SER A 292 18.53 15.38 3.80
N THR A 293 19.39 16.19 4.42
CA THR A 293 20.06 17.32 3.76
C THR A 293 21.53 17.03 3.44
N SER A 294 22.01 15.85 3.80
CA SER A 294 23.39 15.40 3.58
C SER A 294 23.49 14.59 2.28
N GLU A 295 24.37 14.97 1.40
CA GLU A 295 24.69 14.19 0.20
C GLU A 295 25.44 12.89 0.53
N ALA A 296 26.15 12.85 1.66
CA ALA A 296 26.85 11.65 2.12
C ALA A 296 25.87 10.57 2.63
N GLU A 297 24.74 11.01 3.19
CA GLU A 297 23.71 10.13 3.73
C GLU A 297 22.34 10.55 3.18
N PRO A 298 22.07 10.33 1.89
CA PRO A 298 20.80 10.71 1.27
C PRO A 298 19.67 9.83 1.79
N THR A 299 18.44 10.34 1.79
CA THR A 299 17.25 9.49 1.94
C THR A 299 17.21 8.50 0.79
N LEU A 300 17.18 7.22 1.09
CA LEU A 300 17.27 6.13 0.12
C LEU A 300 15.90 5.50 -0.10
N LEU A 301 15.50 5.42 -1.37
CA LEU A 301 14.34 4.62 -1.79
C LEU A 301 14.82 3.50 -2.71
N SER A 302 14.25 2.31 -2.56
CA SER A 302 14.57 1.15 -3.38
C SER A 302 13.35 0.25 -3.55
N VAL A 303 13.45 -0.71 -4.48
CA VAL A 303 12.46 -1.77 -4.64
C VAL A 303 12.95 -3.04 -3.96
N GLY A 304 12.06 -3.69 -3.21
CA GLY A 304 12.17 -5.10 -2.85
C GLY A 304 11.37 -5.92 -3.87
N PRO A 305 12.02 -6.48 -4.89
CA PRO A 305 11.31 -7.15 -5.97
C PRO A 305 10.62 -8.42 -5.47
N GLN A 306 9.36 -8.59 -5.87
CA GLN A 306 8.54 -9.78 -5.51
C GLN A 306 8.48 -10.09 -4.01
N ALA A 307 8.60 -9.06 -3.18
CA ALA A 307 8.75 -9.18 -1.73
C ALA A 307 7.46 -9.59 -1.01
N LEU A 308 6.28 -9.50 -1.65
CA LEU A 308 5.00 -9.79 -1.01
C LEU A 308 4.10 -10.65 -1.90
N LYS A 309 3.55 -11.72 -1.34
CA LYS A 309 2.41 -12.43 -1.93
C LYS A 309 1.10 -11.76 -1.52
N VAL A 310 0.18 -11.58 -2.43
CA VAL A 310 -1.14 -10.98 -2.18
C VAL A 310 -2.26 -11.80 -2.80
N ILE A 311 -3.42 -11.82 -2.15
CA ILE A 311 -4.65 -12.39 -2.71
C ILE A 311 -5.47 -11.23 -3.27
N VAL A 312 -5.74 -11.26 -4.57
CA VAL A 312 -6.48 -10.22 -5.30
C VAL A 312 -7.62 -10.82 -6.11
N PRO A 313 -8.64 -10.02 -6.49
CA PRO A 313 -9.70 -10.50 -7.37
C PRO A 313 -9.14 -11.01 -8.71
N VAL A 314 -9.79 -12.00 -9.31
CA VAL A 314 -9.47 -12.45 -10.68
C VAL A 314 -9.62 -11.30 -11.70
N THR A 315 -10.50 -10.34 -11.35
CA THR A 315 -10.78 -9.13 -12.14
C THR A 315 -9.90 -7.93 -11.76
N ALA A 316 -8.79 -8.15 -11.02
CA ALA A 316 -7.86 -7.07 -10.68
C ALA A 316 -7.37 -6.35 -11.95
N PRO A 317 -7.16 -5.01 -11.91
CA PRO A 317 -6.77 -4.23 -13.08
C PRO A 317 -5.48 -4.76 -13.70
N GLU A 318 -5.51 -5.11 -14.98
CA GLU A 318 -4.36 -5.68 -15.70
C GLU A 318 -3.23 -4.65 -15.87
N ASP A 319 -3.55 -3.37 -15.94
CA ASP A 319 -2.58 -2.28 -16.09
C ASP A 319 -1.70 -2.07 -14.83
N LEU A 320 -2.10 -2.63 -13.70
CA LEU A 320 -1.34 -2.59 -12.45
C LEU A 320 -0.25 -3.67 -12.37
N PHE A 321 -0.31 -4.67 -13.22
CA PHE A 321 0.58 -5.82 -13.19
C PHE A 321 1.31 -6.01 -14.52
N SER A 322 2.55 -6.48 -14.47
CA SER A 322 3.35 -6.87 -15.64
C SER A 322 3.45 -8.39 -15.80
N ARG A 323 3.23 -9.13 -14.71
CA ARG A 323 3.41 -10.60 -14.64
C ARG A 323 2.08 -11.32 -14.51
N GLN A 324 2.09 -12.62 -14.85
CA GLN A 324 0.93 -13.50 -14.67
C GLN A 324 0.72 -13.86 -13.18
N PRO A 325 -0.51 -14.24 -12.76
CA PRO A 325 -0.76 -14.81 -11.44
C PRO A 325 0.06 -16.08 -11.19
N LEU A 326 0.25 -16.41 -9.91
CA LEU A 326 0.93 -17.63 -9.46
C LEU A 326 0.06 -18.87 -9.64
#